data_9f451e6c7b7e980e1cc5f9e4e008e70f
#
_entry.id   9f451e6c7b7e980e1cc5f9e4e008e70f
#
_cell.length_a   1.000
_cell.length_b   1.000
_cell.length_c   1.000
_cell.angle_alpha   90.00
_cell.angle_beta   90.00
_cell.angle_gamma   90.00
#
_symmetry.space_group_name_H-M   'P 1'
#
loop_
_entity.id
_entity.type
_entity.pdbx_description
1 polymer ?
#
loop_
_entity_poly.entity_id
_entity_poly.type
_entity_poly.pdbx_seq_one_letter_code
_entity_poly.pdbx_strand_id
1 'polypeptide(L)'
;MSFWAYMLHCRGGAFYVGHTDALDRRIGDHKSGLVPGFAADHLPVELVWSQDFTTRDEARAAEKQIKGWSRSKKLALIRGDWDRISMLAKGKSGPSTSSGKTGRGGTLSTPNSEYPELVEGLSFSLHHHPETPPSQVRAVSARIWMTDSNDMLIKFTVDGSKTLQLPEWMPSLWRDGLWQSTCFEMFLMRDDGRYFEFNLSPSSEWAIYAFDSYRNGMRPLEVDIPPQIEITESVSAFSLEADVDLGQIPLERLALALSAVIEETGGAKSYWALAHPPGKPDFHHPACFTATLPAPETP
;
A
#
# COMPACT_ATOMS: atom_id res chain seq x y z
N MET A 1 12.85 13.88 33.10
CA MET A 1 13.09 14.10 31.67
C MET A 1 12.62 12.86 30.94
N SER A 2 11.76 13.02 29.93
CA SER A 2 11.31 11.88 29.13
C SER A 2 12.13 11.81 27.84
N PHE A 3 12.43 10.61 27.39
CA PHE A 3 13.05 10.34 26.10
C PHE A 3 12.03 9.66 25.21
N TRP A 4 12.06 9.91 23.93
CA TRP A 4 11.03 9.46 23.00
C TRP A 4 11.64 8.62 21.89
N ALA A 5 11.01 7.50 21.55
CA ALA A 5 11.12 6.92 20.23
C ALA A 5 9.91 7.38 19.42
N TYR A 6 10.11 7.65 18.12
CA TYR A 6 9.06 8.19 17.26
C TYR A 6 9.20 7.64 15.83
N MET A 7 8.09 7.68 15.10
CA MET A 7 8.04 7.28 13.70
C MET A 7 7.36 8.38 12.88
N LEU A 8 7.98 8.73 11.76
CA LEU A 8 7.45 9.67 10.76
C LEU A 8 7.02 8.90 9.53
N HIS A 9 5.87 9.25 9.00
CA HIS A 9 5.46 8.89 7.65
C HIS A 9 6.03 9.96 6.71
N CYS A 10 6.79 9.54 5.73
CA CYS A 10 7.50 10.41 4.79
C CYS A 10 6.81 10.42 3.44
N ARG A 11 7.06 11.44 2.65
CA ARG A 11 6.64 11.48 1.24
C ARG A 11 7.05 10.18 0.54
N GLY A 12 6.13 9.62 -0.27
CA GLY A 12 6.32 8.33 -0.93
C GLY A 12 5.97 7.12 -0.06
N GLY A 13 5.48 7.35 1.18
CA GLY A 13 4.96 6.28 2.06
C GLY A 13 5.98 5.63 2.98
N ALA A 14 7.26 5.95 2.87
CA ALA A 14 8.31 5.37 3.70
C ALA A 14 8.21 5.81 5.17
N PHE A 15 8.70 4.97 6.09
CA PHE A 15 8.76 5.28 7.53
C PHE A 15 10.19 5.60 7.97
N TYR A 16 10.34 6.76 8.62
CA TYR A 16 11.55 7.12 9.35
C TYR A 16 11.34 6.88 10.85
N VAL A 17 12.28 6.23 11.51
CA VAL A 17 12.25 5.99 12.97
C VAL A 17 13.44 6.69 13.62
N GLY A 18 13.20 7.39 14.73
CA GLY A 18 14.21 8.11 15.48
C GLY A 18 13.97 8.11 16.98
N HIS A 19 14.94 8.64 17.75
CA HIS A 19 14.76 8.95 19.17
C HIS A 19 15.19 10.39 19.48
N THR A 20 14.65 10.96 20.56
CA THR A 20 14.94 12.32 20.99
C THR A 20 14.61 12.53 22.47
N ASP A 21 15.15 13.57 23.08
CA ASP A 21 14.78 14.09 24.40
C ASP A 21 13.81 15.30 24.30
N ALA A 22 13.52 15.80 23.10
CA ALA A 22 12.66 16.95 22.84
C ALA A 22 11.79 16.70 21.60
N LEU A 23 10.67 15.93 21.77
CA LEU A 23 9.84 15.44 20.67
C LEU A 23 9.35 16.58 19.77
N ASP A 24 8.65 17.57 20.33
CA ASP A 24 8.03 18.63 19.53
C ASP A 24 9.04 19.43 18.71
N ARG A 25 10.19 19.77 19.32
CA ARG A 25 11.27 20.46 18.61
C ARG A 25 11.81 19.58 17.48
N ARG A 26 12.06 18.30 17.75
CA ARG A 26 12.63 17.37 16.78
C ARG A 26 11.71 17.15 15.58
N ILE A 27 10.39 17.07 15.83
CA ILE A 27 9.38 16.95 14.76
C ILE A 27 9.32 18.26 13.94
N GLY A 28 9.38 19.42 14.59
CA GLY A 28 9.46 20.72 13.93
C GLY A 28 10.70 20.83 13.01
N ASP A 29 11.86 20.41 13.52
CA ASP A 29 13.11 20.39 12.75
C ASP A 29 13.02 19.46 11.52
N HIS A 30 12.39 18.30 11.67
CA HIS A 30 12.14 17.38 10.53
C HIS A 30 11.20 17.99 9.50
N LYS A 31 10.07 18.56 9.93
CA LYS A 31 9.09 19.20 9.03
C LYS A 31 9.68 20.38 8.25
N SER A 32 10.64 21.07 8.85
CA SER A 32 11.36 22.21 8.23
C SER A 32 12.57 21.78 7.40
N GLY A 33 12.89 20.49 7.31
CA GLY A 33 14.06 19.99 6.59
C GLY A 33 15.41 20.34 7.24
N LEU A 34 15.42 20.82 8.49
CA LEU A 34 16.64 21.22 9.20
C LEU A 34 17.50 20.03 9.67
N VAL A 35 16.93 18.83 9.66
CA VAL A 35 17.65 17.59 10.01
C VAL A 35 18.08 16.91 8.71
N PRO A 36 19.37 16.98 8.34
CA PRO A 36 19.85 16.34 7.12
C PRO A 36 19.66 14.81 7.15
N GLY A 37 19.39 14.22 6.00
CA GLY A 37 19.29 12.79 5.82
C GLY A 37 17.92 12.36 5.27
N PHE A 38 17.60 11.07 5.37
CA PHE A 38 16.45 10.44 4.72
C PHE A 38 15.14 11.23 4.84
N ALA A 39 14.79 11.70 6.05
CA ALA A 39 13.54 12.44 6.25
C ALA A 39 13.53 13.79 5.51
N ALA A 40 14.69 14.48 5.40
CA ALA A 40 14.78 15.74 4.66
C ALA A 40 14.64 15.55 3.15
N ASP A 41 15.12 14.41 2.63
CA ASP A 41 15.01 14.06 1.21
C ASP A 41 13.59 13.62 0.82
N HIS A 42 12.74 13.34 1.83
CA HIS A 42 11.37 12.81 1.65
C HIS A 42 10.32 13.68 2.34
N LEU A 43 10.49 15.00 2.25
CA LEU A 43 9.48 15.95 2.73
C LEU A 43 8.25 16.00 1.82
N PRO A 44 7.08 16.27 2.40
CA PRO A 44 6.80 16.53 3.81
C PRO A 44 6.77 15.23 4.64
N VAL A 45 6.91 15.40 5.96
CA VAL A 45 6.86 14.30 6.91
C VAL A 45 5.79 14.52 7.98
N GLU A 46 5.18 13.46 8.46
CA GLU A 46 4.15 13.49 9.50
C GLU A 46 4.48 12.53 10.64
N LEU A 47 4.24 12.95 11.89
CA LEU A 47 4.38 12.09 13.06
C LEU A 47 3.20 11.11 13.11
N VAL A 48 3.47 9.81 13.00
CA VAL A 48 2.42 8.76 13.01
C VAL A 48 2.47 7.88 14.26
N TRP A 49 3.56 7.91 15.01
CA TRP A 49 3.68 7.19 16.28
C TRP A 49 4.78 7.80 17.15
N SER A 50 4.57 7.81 18.47
CA SER A 50 5.60 8.12 19.46
C SER A 50 5.31 7.43 20.79
N GLN A 51 6.37 7.09 21.51
CA GLN A 51 6.30 6.54 22.87
C GLN A 51 7.41 7.15 23.73
N ASP A 52 7.07 7.50 24.97
CA ASP A 52 8.02 7.99 25.95
C ASP A 52 8.68 6.85 26.74
N PHE A 53 9.91 7.11 27.17
CA PHE A 53 10.75 6.20 27.94
C PHE A 53 11.42 6.96 29.10
N THR A 54 11.75 6.24 30.14
CA THR A 54 12.39 6.81 31.33
C THR A 54 13.85 7.16 31.05
N THR A 55 14.52 6.40 30.20
CA THR A 55 15.95 6.57 29.88
C THR A 55 16.18 6.71 28.37
N ARG A 56 17.30 7.37 28.03
CA ARG A 56 17.76 7.50 26.65
C ARG A 56 18.08 6.16 26.00
N ASP A 57 18.64 5.25 26.78
CA ASP A 57 19.05 3.93 26.29
C ASP A 57 17.82 3.08 25.94
N GLU A 58 16.72 3.18 26.69
CA GLU A 58 15.45 2.52 26.36
C GLU A 58 14.87 3.07 25.07
N ALA A 59 14.81 4.40 24.89
CA ALA A 59 14.31 5.03 23.67
C ALA A 59 15.15 4.62 22.43
N ARG A 60 16.48 4.57 22.58
CA ARG A 60 17.41 4.13 21.54
C ARG A 60 17.28 2.65 21.21
N ALA A 61 17.04 1.82 22.22
CA ALA A 61 16.81 0.38 22.01
C ALA A 61 15.49 0.15 21.24
N ALA A 62 14.42 0.88 21.58
CA ALA A 62 13.14 0.86 20.86
C ALA A 62 13.32 1.33 19.40
N GLU A 63 14.01 2.44 19.15
CA GLU A 63 14.33 2.90 17.78
C GLU A 63 15.03 1.79 16.99
N LYS A 64 16.11 1.21 17.53
CA LYS A 64 16.89 0.16 16.86
C LYS A 64 16.02 -1.05 16.54
N GLN A 65 15.15 -1.44 17.47
CA GLN A 65 14.24 -2.56 17.29
C GLN A 65 13.22 -2.27 16.17
N ILE A 66 12.56 -1.10 16.23
CA ILE A 66 11.52 -0.72 15.28
C ILE A 66 12.11 -0.48 13.87
N LYS A 67 13.33 0.05 13.76
CA LYS A 67 14.03 0.15 12.46
C LYS A 67 14.17 -1.19 11.76
N GLY A 68 14.39 -2.28 12.48
CA GLY A 68 14.51 -3.64 11.95
C GLY A 68 13.16 -4.33 11.69
N TRP A 69 12.04 -3.67 11.95
CA TRP A 69 10.72 -4.26 11.71
C TRP A 69 10.30 -4.13 10.26
N SER A 70 9.58 -5.16 9.77
CA SER A 70 8.87 -5.09 8.48
C SER A 70 7.86 -3.94 8.48
N ARG A 71 7.44 -3.53 7.30
CA ARG A 71 6.40 -2.50 7.14
C ARG A 71 5.12 -2.88 7.89
N SER A 72 4.62 -4.10 7.68
CA SER A 72 3.41 -4.60 8.37
C SER A 72 3.51 -4.52 9.89
N LYS A 73 4.70 -4.78 10.45
CA LYS A 73 4.94 -4.68 11.89
C LYS A 73 4.98 -3.24 12.39
N LYS A 74 5.51 -2.31 11.58
CA LYS A 74 5.45 -0.87 11.87
C LYS A 74 4.03 -0.34 11.82
N LEU A 75 3.23 -0.79 10.85
CA LEU A 75 1.81 -0.45 10.75
C LEU A 75 1.02 -0.97 11.96
N ALA A 76 1.25 -2.22 12.37
CA ALA A 76 0.63 -2.76 13.58
C ALA A 76 0.99 -1.93 14.83
N LEU A 77 2.22 -1.41 14.94
CA LEU A 77 2.63 -0.53 16.02
C LEU A 77 1.88 0.81 15.99
N ILE A 78 1.74 1.43 14.82
CA ILE A 78 0.99 2.68 14.63
C ILE A 78 -0.45 2.52 15.08
N ARG A 79 -1.04 1.35 14.82
CA ARG A 79 -2.41 0.97 15.18
C ARG A 79 -2.57 0.59 16.66
N GLY A 80 -1.48 0.36 17.38
CA GLY A 80 -1.52 -0.22 18.74
C GLY A 80 -1.91 -1.69 18.77
N ASP A 81 -1.83 -2.41 17.64
CA ASP A 81 -2.19 -3.81 17.50
C ASP A 81 -1.04 -4.73 17.96
N TRP A 82 -1.01 -4.96 19.27
CA TRP A 82 0.01 -5.78 19.91
C TRP A 82 -0.12 -7.27 19.61
N ASP A 83 -1.32 -7.75 19.36
CA ASP A 83 -1.58 -9.14 19.01
C ASP A 83 -0.99 -9.44 17.64
N ARG A 84 -1.18 -8.56 16.69
CA ARG A 84 -0.57 -8.62 15.37
C ARG A 84 0.95 -8.53 15.40
N ILE A 85 1.52 -7.60 16.18
CA ILE A 85 2.97 -7.51 16.38
C ILE A 85 3.52 -8.85 16.88
N SER A 86 2.81 -9.48 17.83
CA SER A 86 3.19 -10.78 18.40
C SER A 86 3.10 -11.91 17.39
N MET A 87 2.07 -11.95 16.55
CA MET A 87 1.92 -12.92 15.46
C MET A 87 3.04 -12.78 14.42
N LEU A 88 3.30 -11.56 13.95
CA LEU A 88 4.39 -11.26 13.01
C LEU A 88 5.80 -11.53 13.59
N ALA A 89 5.92 -11.64 14.92
CA ALA A 89 7.18 -12.04 15.57
C ALA A 89 7.37 -13.55 15.62
N LYS A 90 6.30 -14.33 15.74
CA LYS A 90 6.32 -15.81 15.83
C LYS A 90 6.59 -16.49 14.49
N GLY A 91 6.20 -15.90 13.37
CA GLY A 91 6.43 -16.40 12.01
C GLY A 91 7.91 -16.52 11.60
N LYS A 92 8.86 -16.12 12.47
CA LYS A 92 10.32 -16.30 12.28
C LYS A 92 10.91 -17.55 12.91
N SER A 93 10.13 -18.38 13.59
CA SER A 93 10.61 -19.62 14.24
C SER A 93 10.16 -20.87 13.49
N GLY A 94 10.67 -21.08 12.28
CA GLY A 94 10.72 -22.42 11.68
C GLY A 94 11.82 -23.28 12.35
N PRO A 95 11.67 -24.62 12.42
CA PRO A 95 12.62 -25.48 13.14
C PRO A 95 13.99 -25.44 12.47
N SER A 96 15.02 -25.05 13.23
CA SER A 96 16.42 -25.17 12.83
C SER A 96 16.80 -26.65 12.81
N THR A 97 16.88 -27.26 11.64
CA THR A 97 17.63 -28.51 11.45
C THR A 97 19.06 -28.15 11.07
N SER A 98 19.94 -28.33 12.04
CA SER A 98 21.39 -28.36 11.80
C SER A 98 21.77 -29.63 11.07
N SER A 99 22.44 -29.52 9.91
CA SER A 99 23.64 -30.32 9.65
C SER A 99 24.23 -30.07 8.25
N GLY A 100 25.59 -29.93 8.22
CA GLY A 100 26.39 -30.48 7.14
C GLY A 100 26.96 -29.48 6.12
N LYS A 101 28.21 -29.16 6.33
CA LYS A 101 29.20 -28.52 5.43
C LYS A 101 29.18 -29.05 3.99
N THR A 102 29.48 -28.15 3.08
CA THR A 102 30.49 -28.09 2.00
C THR A 102 29.92 -27.73 0.63
N GLY A 103 30.56 -26.77 -0.05
CA GLY A 103 30.54 -26.63 -1.50
C GLY A 103 30.44 -25.20 -2.04
N ARG A 104 31.56 -24.70 -2.54
CA ARG A 104 31.69 -23.42 -3.29
C ARG A 104 30.74 -23.32 -4.49
N GLY A 105 30.20 -22.16 -4.71
CA GLY A 105 29.55 -21.77 -5.95
C GLY A 105 28.86 -20.43 -5.76
N GLY A 106 29.50 -19.33 -6.19
CA GLY A 106 28.93 -18.00 -6.12
C GLY A 106 27.82 -17.85 -7.14
N THR A 107 26.65 -17.51 -6.66
CA THR A 107 25.55 -16.95 -7.45
C THR A 107 25.07 -15.71 -6.72
N LEU A 108 24.93 -14.63 -7.48
CA LEU A 108 24.47 -13.32 -7.02
C LEU A 108 23.13 -13.47 -6.31
N SER A 109 23.13 -13.16 -5.00
CA SER A 109 21.93 -13.08 -4.19
C SER A 109 21.06 -11.93 -4.68
N THR A 110 19.87 -12.22 -5.14
CA THR A 110 18.77 -11.24 -5.25
C THR A 110 18.51 -10.64 -3.87
N PRO A 111 18.21 -9.32 -3.76
CA PRO A 111 17.93 -8.71 -2.47
C PRO A 111 16.72 -9.36 -1.85
N ASN A 112 16.85 -9.69 -0.57
CA ASN A 112 15.86 -10.28 0.30
C ASN A 112 14.52 -9.55 0.17
N SER A 113 13.46 -10.28 -0.16
CA SER A 113 12.08 -9.82 -0.05
C SER A 113 11.82 -9.40 1.42
N GLU A 114 11.47 -8.15 1.66
CA GLU A 114 11.17 -7.60 2.99
C GLU A 114 9.85 -8.11 3.59
N TYR A 115 9.14 -8.98 2.88
CA TYR A 115 7.84 -9.50 3.30
C TYR A 115 7.99 -10.93 3.88
N PRO A 116 7.26 -11.25 4.99
CA PRO A 116 7.13 -12.63 5.43
C PRO A 116 6.53 -13.47 4.29
N GLU A 117 6.77 -14.78 4.29
CA GLU A 117 6.29 -15.72 3.25
C GLU A 117 4.84 -15.38 2.86
N LEU A 118 4.73 -14.55 1.82
CA LEU A 118 3.45 -14.27 1.21
C LEU A 118 3.07 -15.50 0.41
N VAL A 119 1.87 -16.01 0.64
CA VAL A 119 1.22 -16.98 -0.25
C VAL A 119 1.42 -16.48 -1.69
N GLU A 120 1.65 -17.38 -2.62
CA GLU A 120 1.94 -17.06 -4.02
C GLU A 120 0.98 -15.98 -4.55
N GLY A 121 1.53 -14.77 -4.82
CA GLY A 121 0.71 -13.60 -5.10
C GLY A 121 0.01 -13.73 -6.45
N LEU A 122 -1.26 -13.35 -6.51
CA LEU A 122 -2.04 -13.28 -7.73
C LEU A 122 -1.50 -12.13 -8.61
N SER A 123 -1.22 -12.40 -9.88
CA SER A 123 -0.69 -11.43 -10.84
C SER A 123 -1.69 -11.16 -11.95
N PHE A 124 -1.86 -9.88 -12.31
CA PHE A 124 -2.84 -9.41 -13.28
C PHE A 124 -2.21 -8.44 -14.27
N SER A 125 -2.64 -8.49 -15.53
CA SER A 125 -2.36 -7.48 -16.55
C SER A 125 -3.63 -6.71 -16.85
N LEU A 126 -3.56 -5.38 -16.84
CA LEU A 126 -4.66 -4.51 -17.21
C LEU A 126 -4.55 -4.11 -18.68
N HIS A 127 -5.66 -3.95 -19.34
CA HIS A 127 -5.77 -3.53 -20.73
C HIS A 127 -6.32 -2.11 -20.80
N HIS A 128 -5.77 -1.26 -21.69
CA HIS A 128 -6.35 0.08 -21.88
C HIS A 128 -7.66 -0.02 -22.68
N HIS A 129 -8.55 0.92 -22.40
CA HIS A 129 -9.80 1.02 -23.16
C HIS A 129 -9.51 1.45 -24.62
N PRO A 130 -10.13 0.82 -25.65
CA PRO A 130 -9.83 1.10 -27.06
C PRO A 130 -10.02 2.57 -27.47
N GLU A 131 -11.03 3.27 -26.88
CA GLU A 131 -11.31 4.67 -27.18
C GLU A 131 -10.37 5.66 -26.46
N THR A 132 -9.55 5.19 -25.51
CA THR A 132 -8.63 6.02 -24.73
C THR A 132 -7.24 5.41 -24.69
N PRO A 133 -6.57 5.27 -25.84
CA PRO A 133 -5.23 4.69 -25.87
C PRO A 133 -4.22 5.59 -25.13
N PRO A 134 -3.25 4.99 -24.41
CA PRO A 134 -2.17 5.74 -23.78
C PRO A 134 -1.25 6.39 -24.82
N SER A 135 -0.51 7.44 -24.40
CA SER A 135 0.48 8.10 -25.24
C SER A 135 1.85 7.41 -25.15
N GLN A 136 2.37 7.21 -23.95
CA GLN A 136 3.71 6.68 -23.68
C GLN A 136 3.69 5.49 -22.70
N VAL A 137 2.64 5.37 -21.88
CA VAL A 137 2.48 4.23 -20.99
C VAL A 137 2.30 2.96 -21.81
N ARG A 138 3.12 1.94 -21.52
CA ARG A 138 3.18 0.69 -22.30
C ARG A 138 2.38 -0.42 -21.69
N ALA A 139 2.38 -0.51 -20.36
CA ALA A 139 1.69 -1.56 -19.63
C ALA A 139 1.30 -1.09 -18.22
N VAL A 140 0.17 -1.62 -17.74
CA VAL A 140 -0.24 -1.52 -16.35
C VAL A 140 -0.49 -2.94 -15.86
N SER A 141 0.07 -3.28 -14.71
CA SER A 141 -0.11 -4.59 -14.07
C SER A 141 -0.38 -4.42 -12.58
N ALA A 142 -0.95 -5.46 -11.97
CA ALA A 142 -1.17 -5.50 -10.54
C ALA A 142 -0.77 -6.86 -9.96
N ARG A 143 -0.33 -6.87 -8.71
CA ARG A 143 -0.14 -8.09 -7.91
C ARG A 143 -0.84 -7.93 -6.57
N ILE A 144 -1.47 -8.99 -6.11
CA ILE A 144 -2.19 -9.04 -4.84
C ILE A 144 -1.64 -10.18 -4.00
N TRP A 145 -1.39 -9.90 -2.75
CA TRP A 145 -1.04 -10.89 -1.73
C TRP A 145 -2.04 -10.77 -0.59
N MET A 146 -2.60 -11.89 -0.18
CA MET A 146 -3.41 -11.98 1.03
C MET A 146 -2.51 -12.38 2.19
N THR A 147 -2.80 -11.84 3.37
CA THR A 147 -2.17 -12.27 4.62
C THR A 147 -3.16 -13.09 5.44
N ASP A 148 -2.66 -13.87 6.40
CA ASP A 148 -3.49 -14.70 7.30
C ASP A 148 -4.45 -13.87 8.18
N SER A 149 -4.32 -12.55 8.19
CA SER A 149 -5.01 -11.63 9.10
C SER A 149 -5.99 -10.67 8.41
N ASN A 150 -6.58 -11.07 7.29
CA ASN A 150 -7.51 -10.24 6.51
C ASN A 150 -6.90 -8.96 5.92
N ASP A 151 -5.59 -8.82 5.90
CA ASP A 151 -4.97 -7.72 5.18
C ASP A 151 -4.59 -8.15 3.78
N MET A 152 -4.65 -7.21 2.91
CA MET A 152 -4.27 -7.36 1.52
C MET A 152 -3.18 -6.36 1.19
N LEU A 153 -2.09 -6.86 0.62
CA LEU A 153 -1.12 -6.02 -0.06
C LEU A 153 -1.44 -6.02 -1.55
N ILE A 154 -1.65 -4.85 -2.12
CA ILE A 154 -1.80 -4.69 -3.57
C ILE A 154 -0.69 -3.80 -4.10
N LYS A 155 -0.07 -4.21 -5.20
CA LYS A 155 0.94 -3.43 -5.92
C LYS A 155 0.51 -3.25 -7.37
N PHE A 156 0.36 -2.00 -7.78
CA PHE A 156 0.23 -1.62 -9.18
C PHE A 156 1.59 -1.21 -9.73
N THR A 157 1.84 -1.55 -11.00
CA THR A 157 3.07 -1.17 -11.71
C THR A 157 2.70 -0.60 -13.07
N VAL A 158 3.28 0.55 -13.41
CA VAL A 158 3.10 1.26 -14.68
C VAL A 158 4.44 1.31 -15.40
N ASP A 159 4.54 0.66 -16.56
CA ASP A 159 5.69 0.71 -17.45
C ASP A 159 5.56 1.88 -18.44
N GLY A 160 6.67 2.58 -18.69
CA GLY A 160 6.66 3.76 -19.55
C GLY A 160 6.22 5.01 -18.80
N SER A 161 6.55 5.11 -17.53
CA SER A 161 6.07 6.14 -16.59
C SER A 161 6.67 7.54 -16.76
N LYS A 162 7.53 7.78 -17.76
CA LYS A 162 8.21 9.08 -17.94
C LYS A 162 7.27 10.28 -18.11
N THR A 163 6.10 10.04 -18.68
CA THR A 163 5.07 11.06 -18.93
C THR A 163 3.93 10.99 -17.93
N LEU A 164 4.02 10.09 -16.96
CA LEU A 164 2.99 9.93 -15.94
C LEU A 164 2.83 11.22 -15.14
N GLN A 165 1.61 11.75 -15.08
CA GLN A 165 1.27 12.89 -14.28
C GLN A 165 0.70 12.40 -12.94
N LEU A 166 1.44 12.67 -11.87
CA LEU A 166 1.03 12.30 -10.53
C LEU A 166 0.39 13.50 -9.83
N PRO A 167 -0.68 13.29 -9.04
CA PRO A 167 -1.21 14.32 -8.15
C PRO A 167 -0.16 14.70 -7.10
N GLU A 168 -0.26 15.94 -6.60
CA GLU A 168 0.62 16.42 -5.53
C GLU A 168 0.46 15.57 -4.27
N TRP A 169 1.58 15.28 -3.59
CA TRP A 169 1.56 14.51 -2.36
C TRP A 169 0.79 15.23 -1.26
N MET A 170 -0.06 14.50 -0.55
CA MET A 170 -0.88 14.96 0.55
C MET A 170 -0.75 13.99 1.74
N PRO A 171 -1.07 14.39 2.98
CA PRO A 171 -1.25 13.45 4.08
C PRO A 171 -2.26 12.36 3.72
N SER A 172 -2.11 11.15 4.30
CA SER A 172 -3.05 10.06 4.10
C SER A 172 -4.41 10.40 4.72
N LEU A 173 -5.32 10.91 3.89
CA LEU A 173 -6.67 11.32 4.25
C LEU A 173 -7.67 10.76 3.26
N TRP A 174 -8.90 10.54 3.74
CA TRP A 174 -10.02 10.23 2.88
C TRP A 174 -10.37 11.44 1.99
N ARG A 175 -10.51 11.21 0.68
CA ARG A 175 -10.89 12.24 -0.28
C ARG A 175 -11.76 11.69 -1.39
N ASP A 176 -12.85 12.39 -1.68
CA ASP A 176 -13.72 12.09 -2.81
C ASP A 176 -13.10 12.51 -4.15
N GLY A 177 -13.46 11.81 -5.25
CA GLY A 177 -13.13 12.21 -6.60
C GLY A 177 -11.70 11.93 -7.06
N LEU A 178 -10.98 11.01 -6.42
CA LEU A 178 -9.60 10.66 -6.77
C LEU A 178 -9.44 10.14 -8.20
N TRP A 179 -10.46 9.49 -8.76
CA TRP A 179 -10.49 9.01 -10.16
C TRP A 179 -10.42 10.13 -11.23
N GLN A 180 -10.49 11.39 -10.81
CA GLN A 180 -10.34 12.53 -11.73
C GLN A 180 -8.91 12.78 -12.17
N SER A 181 -7.93 12.17 -11.55
CA SER A 181 -6.51 12.18 -11.90
C SER A 181 -5.93 10.78 -11.90
N THR A 182 -4.61 10.62 -12.00
CA THR A 182 -3.99 9.29 -11.87
C THR A 182 -4.39 8.65 -10.55
N CYS A 183 -5.11 7.51 -10.65
CA CYS A 183 -5.67 6.77 -9.53
C CYS A 183 -5.68 5.27 -9.87
N PHE A 184 -5.47 4.44 -8.87
CA PHE A 184 -5.55 2.99 -8.97
C PHE A 184 -6.74 2.49 -8.17
N GLU A 185 -7.51 1.58 -8.76
CA GLU A 185 -8.79 1.19 -8.19
C GLU A 185 -8.90 -0.32 -8.09
N MET A 186 -9.58 -0.75 -7.05
CA MET A 186 -9.94 -2.15 -6.82
C MET A 186 -11.41 -2.22 -6.44
N PHE A 187 -12.11 -3.19 -7.02
CA PHE A 187 -13.50 -3.47 -6.71
C PHE A 187 -13.63 -4.92 -6.22
N LEU A 188 -14.36 -5.08 -5.12
CA LEU A 188 -14.65 -6.37 -4.51
C LEU A 188 -16.16 -6.57 -4.47
N MET A 189 -16.68 -7.52 -5.25
CA MET A 189 -18.13 -7.77 -5.34
C MET A 189 -18.49 -9.10 -4.70
N ARG A 190 -19.56 -9.07 -3.91
CA ARG A 190 -20.18 -10.21 -3.25
C ARG A 190 -21.12 -10.94 -4.19
N ASP A 191 -21.47 -12.17 -3.86
CA ASP A 191 -22.43 -12.98 -4.63
C ASP A 191 -23.84 -12.35 -4.70
N ASP A 192 -24.20 -11.49 -3.73
CA ASP A 192 -25.47 -10.77 -3.70
C ASP A 192 -25.50 -9.49 -4.55
N GLY A 193 -24.40 -9.16 -5.25
CA GLY A 193 -24.24 -8.01 -6.13
C GLY A 193 -23.88 -6.71 -5.44
N ARG A 194 -23.78 -6.68 -4.10
CA ARG A 194 -23.18 -5.55 -3.37
C ARG A 194 -21.68 -5.56 -3.57
N TYR A 195 -21.05 -4.38 -3.64
CA TYR A 195 -19.61 -4.31 -3.85
C TYR A 195 -18.99 -3.12 -3.14
N PHE A 196 -17.67 -3.18 -3.04
CA PHE A 196 -16.81 -2.15 -2.49
C PHE A 196 -15.86 -1.64 -3.57
N GLU A 197 -15.62 -0.35 -3.56
CA GLU A 197 -14.66 0.32 -4.43
C GLU A 197 -13.57 0.97 -3.58
N PHE A 198 -12.33 0.70 -3.90
CA PHE A 198 -11.14 1.27 -3.29
C PHE A 198 -10.44 2.15 -4.31
N ASN A 199 -10.27 3.42 -3.98
CA ASN A 199 -9.50 4.38 -4.75
C ASN A 199 -8.20 4.69 -4.02
N LEU A 200 -7.09 4.44 -4.68
CA LEU A 200 -5.73 4.56 -4.12
C LEU A 200 -4.96 5.56 -4.97
N SER A 201 -4.70 6.74 -4.42
CA SER A 201 -4.03 7.83 -5.14
C SER A 201 -2.53 7.85 -4.87
N PRO A 202 -1.70 8.16 -5.88
CA PRO A 202 -0.28 8.47 -5.67
C PRO A 202 -0.04 9.66 -4.73
N SER A 203 -1.04 10.50 -4.48
CA SER A 203 -0.97 11.57 -3.47
C SER A 203 -0.93 11.08 -2.03
N SER A 204 -1.11 9.78 -1.76
CA SER A 204 -1.36 9.12 -0.47
C SER A 204 -2.81 9.27 0.04
N GLU A 205 -3.66 10.04 -0.64
CA GLU A 205 -5.09 10.11 -0.35
C GLU A 205 -5.78 8.84 -0.85
N TRP A 206 -6.91 8.50 -0.22
CA TRP A 206 -7.67 7.29 -0.50
C TRP A 206 -9.17 7.53 -0.35
N ALA A 207 -9.98 6.71 -1.01
CA ALA A 207 -11.40 6.63 -0.75
C ALA A 207 -11.86 5.17 -0.82
N ILE A 208 -12.79 4.80 0.04
CA ILE A 208 -13.47 3.50 -0.01
C ILE A 208 -14.97 3.76 0.01
N TYR A 209 -15.67 3.13 -0.92
CA TYR A 209 -17.11 3.22 -1.04
C TYR A 209 -17.76 1.85 -0.99
N ALA A 210 -18.96 1.80 -0.42
CA ALA A 210 -19.84 0.65 -0.50
C ALA A 210 -21.01 0.97 -1.42
N PHE A 211 -21.42 -0.02 -2.23
CA PHE A 211 -22.55 0.04 -3.14
C PHE A 211 -23.53 -1.09 -2.86
N ASP A 212 -24.83 -0.80 -2.99
CA ASP A 212 -25.89 -1.80 -2.81
C ASP A 212 -26.12 -2.63 -4.10
N SER A 213 -25.84 -2.05 -5.27
CA SER A 213 -25.86 -2.69 -6.58
C SER A 213 -25.15 -1.79 -7.60
N TYR A 214 -25.08 -2.21 -8.86
CA TYR A 214 -24.45 -1.46 -9.94
C TYR A 214 -24.80 0.04 -9.92
N ARG A 215 -23.81 0.87 -9.57
CA ARG A 215 -23.87 2.34 -9.44
C ARG A 215 -25.01 2.87 -8.55
N ASN A 216 -25.53 2.06 -7.64
CA ASN A 216 -26.63 2.44 -6.77
C ASN A 216 -26.28 2.27 -5.29
N GLY A 217 -26.79 3.18 -4.44
CA GLY A 217 -26.56 3.14 -3.00
C GLY A 217 -25.15 3.48 -2.58
N MET A 218 -24.40 4.23 -3.41
CA MET A 218 -23.03 4.68 -3.10
C MET A 218 -22.99 5.42 -1.77
N ARG A 219 -22.08 5.00 -0.89
CA ARG A 219 -21.78 5.68 0.36
C ARG A 219 -20.32 5.46 0.76
N PRO A 220 -19.67 6.43 1.41
CA PRO A 220 -18.37 6.21 2.00
C PRO A 220 -18.41 5.02 2.97
N LEU A 221 -17.38 4.17 2.93
CA LEU A 221 -17.16 3.14 3.92
C LEU A 221 -16.22 3.70 4.98
N GLU A 222 -16.70 3.77 6.23
CA GLU A 222 -15.84 4.08 7.35
C GLU A 222 -14.91 2.89 7.62
N VAL A 223 -13.64 3.14 7.77
CA VAL A 223 -12.62 2.11 8.06
C VAL A 223 -11.86 2.51 9.32
N ASP A 224 -11.64 1.54 10.20
CA ASP A 224 -10.84 1.76 11.41
C ASP A 224 -9.36 2.03 11.06
N ILE A 225 -8.94 1.46 9.94
CA ILE A 225 -7.55 1.48 9.50
C ILE A 225 -7.48 1.98 8.06
N PRO A 226 -7.00 3.22 7.85
CA PRO A 226 -6.79 3.76 6.51
C PRO A 226 -5.80 2.93 5.69
N PRO A 227 -6.00 2.77 4.37
CA PRO A 227 -5.00 2.21 3.48
C PRO A 227 -3.66 2.93 3.62
N GLN A 228 -2.58 2.16 3.66
CA GLN A 228 -1.23 2.73 3.70
C GLN A 228 -0.60 2.61 2.33
N ILE A 229 -0.42 3.75 1.67
CA ILE A 229 0.04 3.85 0.29
C ILE A 229 1.52 4.22 0.25
N GLU A 230 2.30 3.47 -0.52
CA GLU A 230 3.70 3.74 -0.81
C GLU A 230 3.92 3.79 -2.32
N ILE A 231 4.68 4.78 -2.79
CA ILE A 231 5.04 4.90 -4.20
C ILE A 231 6.55 4.71 -4.39
N THR A 232 6.91 4.11 -5.50
CA THR A 232 8.31 4.01 -5.95
C THR A 232 8.39 4.46 -7.40
N GLU A 233 9.27 5.40 -7.66
CA GLU A 233 9.53 5.91 -9.00
C GLU A 233 10.92 5.47 -9.46
N SER A 234 11.00 5.05 -10.71
CA SER A 234 12.26 4.78 -11.42
C SER A 234 12.24 5.44 -12.80
N VAL A 235 13.37 5.38 -13.51
CA VAL A 235 13.49 6.00 -14.86
C VAL A 235 12.49 5.44 -15.86
N SER A 236 12.02 4.22 -15.70
CA SER A 236 11.18 3.51 -16.67
C SER A 236 9.87 2.95 -16.13
N ALA A 237 9.70 2.92 -14.81
CA ALA A 237 8.53 2.35 -14.18
C ALA A 237 8.14 3.14 -12.91
N PHE A 238 6.85 3.18 -12.65
CA PHE A 238 6.23 3.66 -11.43
C PHE A 238 5.53 2.50 -10.75
N SER A 239 5.56 2.43 -9.43
CA SER A 239 4.70 1.51 -8.69
C SER A 239 4.04 2.19 -7.49
N LEU A 240 2.79 1.78 -7.23
CA LEU A 240 2.04 2.10 -6.03
C LEU A 240 1.77 0.79 -5.29
N GLU A 241 2.16 0.72 -4.04
CA GLU A 241 1.83 -0.37 -3.13
C GLU A 241 0.87 0.15 -2.06
N ALA A 242 -0.19 -0.62 -1.78
CA ALA A 242 -1.12 -0.29 -0.71
C ALA A 242 -1.35 -1.51 0.20
N ASP A 243 -1.21 -1.29 1.49
CA ASP A 243 -1.63 -2.22 2.54
C ASP A 243 -3.06 -1.85 2.94
N VAL A 244 -4.00 -2.77 2.71
CA VAL A 244 -5.45 -2.56 2.87
C VAL A 244 -5.99 -3.53 3.90
N ASP A 245 -6.60 -3.00 4.96
CA ASP A 245 -7.34 -3.80 5.94
C ASP A 245 -8.74 -4.11 5.40
N LEU A 246 -9.04 -5.39 5.26
CA LEU A 246 -10.35 -5.89 4.83
C LEU A 246 -11.24 -6.30 6.01
N GLY A 247 -10.85 -5.96 7.25
CA GLY A 247 -11.52 -6.47 8.46
C GLY A 247 -13.03 -6.21 8.55
N GLN A 248 -13.54 -5.17 7.88
CA GLN A 248 -14.98 -4.87 7.81
C GLN A 248 -15.68 -5.49 6.59
N ILE A 249 -14.92 -6.10 5.68
CA ILE A 249 -15.46 -6.76 4.49
C ILE A 249 -15.55 -8.26 4.78
N PRO A 250 -16.74 -8.86 4.69
CA PRO A 250 -16.88 -10.30 4.90
C PRO A 250 -15.96 -11.07 3.95
N LEU A 251 -15.07 -11.89 4.51
CA LEU A 251 -14.15 -12.73 3.76
C LEU A 251 -14.86 -13.99 3.26
N GLU A 252 -15.65 -13.80 2.25
CA GLU A 252 -16.20 -14.86 1.40
C GLU A 252 -15.50 -14.79 0.04
N ARG A 253 -15.83 -15.67 -0.86
CA ARG A 253 -15.37 -15.59 -2.24
C ARG A 253 -15.87 -14.27 -2.85
N LEU A 254 -14.94 -13.39 -3.24
CA LEU A 254 -15.26 -12.09 -3.79
C LEU A 254 -14.85 -12.03 -5.27
N ALA A 255 -15.75 -11.60 -6.14
CA ALA A 255 -15.38 -11.24 -7.49
C ALA A 255 -14.54 -9.96 -7.46
N LEU A 256 -13.47 -9.94 -8.25
CA LEU A 256 -12.46 -8.88 -8.27
C LEU A 256 -12.44 -8.19 -9.63
N ALA A 257 -12.47 -6.86 -9.60
CA ALA A 257 -12.05 -6.03 -10.71
C ALA A 257 -10.92 -5.10 -10.29
N LEU A 258 -9.98 -4.85 -11.19
CA LEU A 258 -8.87 -3.92 -11.02
C LEU A 258 -8.89 -2.93 -12.15
N SER A 259 -8.67 -1.66 -11.84
CA SER A 259 -8.59 -0.59 -12.83
C SER A 259 -7.57 0.47 -12.48
N ALA A 260 -7.26 1.32 -13.44
CA ALA A 260 -6.46 2.51 -13.23
C ALA A 260 -6.88 3.60 -14.21
N VAL A 261 -6.98 4.82 -13.69
CA VAL A 261 -6.99 6.04 -14.50
C VAL A 261 -5.56 6.54 -14.55
N ILE A 262 -5.03 6.67 -15.74
CA ILE A 262 -3.65 7.14 -15.97
C ILE A 262 -3.69 8.45 -16.75
N GLU A 263 -3.15 9.49 -16.15
CA GLU A 263 -2.97 10.79 -16.78
C GLU A 263 -1.50 10.97 -17.18
N GLU A 264 -1.27 11.42 -18.42
CA GLU A 264 0.06 11.67 -18.96
C GLU A 264 0.26 13.18 -19.21
N THR A 265 1.51 13.63 -19.13
CA THR A 265 1.87 15.01 -19.47
C THR A 265 1.37 15.36 -20.88
N GLY A 266 0.63 16.48 -20.99
CA GLY A 266 -0.08 16.84 -22.23
C GLY A 266 -1.59 16.59 -22.16
N GLY A 267 -2.09 16.05 -21.03
CA GLY A 267 -3.51 15.92 -20.73
C GLY A 267 -4.16 14.66 -21.33
N ALA A 268 -3.38 13.74 -21.90
CA ALA A 268 -3.89 12.45 -22.35
C ALA A 268 -4.30 11.61 -21.12
N LYS A 269 -5.53 11.06 -21.15
CA LYS A 269 -6.07 10.21 -20.11
C LYS A 269 -6.43 8.85 -20.68
N SER A 270 -5.86 7.78 -20.12
CA SER A 270 -6.15 6.41 -20.48
C SER A 270 -6.77 5.64 -19.30
N TYR A 271 -7.72 4.77 -19.63
CA TYR A 271 -8.46 3.95 -18.66
C TYR A 271 -8.07 2.50 -18.84
N TRP A 272 -7.58 1.89 -17.77
CA TRP A 272 -7.05 0.53 -17.76
C TRP A 272 -7.89 -0.36 -16.84
N ALA A 273 -8.20 -1.58 -17.25
CA ALA A 273 -8.95 -2.54 -16.45
C ALA A 273 -8.60 -3.98 -16.81
N LEU A 274 -9.03 -4.94 -15.98
CA LEU A 274 -8.94 -6.38 -16.32
C LEU A 274 -9.73 -6.71 -17.57
N ALA A 275 -10.90 -6.07 -17.73
CA ALA A 275 -11.73 -6.15 -18.92
C ALA A 275 -12.55 -4.86 -19.06
N HIS A 276 -13.00 -4.57 -20.26
CA HIS A 276 -13.87 -3.43 -20.57
C HIS A 276 -15.18 -3.89 -21.18
N PRO A 277 -16.33 -3.34 -20.75
CA PRO A 277 -17.58 -3.51 -21.47
C PRO A 277 -17.52 -2.77 -22.80
N PRO A 278 -18.38 -3.09 -23.77
CA PRO A 278 -18.56 -2.28 -24.97
C PRO A 278 -19.04 -0.87 -24.64
N GLY A 279 -18.56 0.14 -25.36
CA GLY A 279 -18.94 1.55 -25.21
C GLY A 279 -17.93 2.35 -24.44
N LYS A 280 -18.36 3.32 -23.63
CA LYS A 280 -17.46 4.18 -22.84
C LYS A 280 -16.83 3.40 -21.69
N PRO A 281 -15.64 3.83 -21.20
CA PRO A 281 -15.04 3.24 -20.00
C PRO A 281 -16.02 3.23 -18.82
N ASP A 282 -16.20 2.06 -18.21
CA ASP A 282 -17.08 1.88 -17.06
C ASP A 282 -16.56 0.75 -16.16
N PHE A 283 -15.82 1.09 -15.14
CA PHE A 283 -15.19 0.14 -14.23
C PHE A 283 -16.15 -0.58 -13.28
N HIS A 284 -17.34 0.00 -13.06
CA HIS A 284 -18.37 -0.62 -12.23
C HIS A 284 -19.14 -1.73 -12.96
N HIS A 285 -19.02 -1.80 -14.29
CA HIS A 285 -19.79 -2.77 -15.06
C HIS A 285 -19.44 -4.21 -14.69
N PRO A 286 -20.42 -5.12 -14.51
CA PRO A 286 -20.16 -6.51 -14.11
C PRO A 286 -19.13 -7.26 -14.96
N ALA A 287 -19.02 -6.92 -16.25
CA ALA A 287 -18.01 -7.51 -17.16
C ALA A 287 -16.55 -7.20 -16.77
N CYS A 288 -16.30 -6.21 -15.90
CA CYS A 288 -14.96 -5.88 -15.40
C CYS A 288 -14.49 -6.86 -14.31
N PHE A 289 -15.40 -7.56 -13.64
CA PHE A 289 -15.12 -8.50 -12.55
C PHE A 289 -14.74 -9.88 -13.12
N THR A 290 -13.55 -10.00 -13.66
CA THR A 290 -13.08 -11.21 -14.35
C THR A 290 -12.15 -12.09 -13.52
N ALA A 291 -11.82 -11.65 -12.32
CA ALA A 291 -10.99 -12.38 -11.37
C ALA A 291 -11.76 -12.67 -10.07
N THR A 292 -11.16 -13.45 -9.20
CA THR A 292 -11.75 -13.81 -7.90
C THR A 292 -10.67 -13.80 -6.85
N LEU A 293 -10.96 -13.22 -5.69
CA LEU A 293 -10.18 -13.46 -4.48
C LEU A 293 -10.70 -14.74 -3.83
N PRO A 294 -9.83 -15.70 -3.50
CA PRO A 294 -10.24 -16.89 -2.79
C PRO A 294 -10.77 -16.51 -1.39
N ALA A 295 -11.74 -17.28 -0.89
CA ALA A 295 -12.04 -17.24 0.53
C ALA A 295 -10.80 -17.69 1.31
N PRO A 296 -10.54 -17.13 2.52
CA PRO A 296 -9.47 -17.61 3.36
C PRO A 296 -9.69 -19.10 3.64
N GLU A 297 -8.60 -19.89 3.61
CA GLU A 297 -8.66 -21.29 4.02
C GLU A 297 -9.08 -21.34 5.49
N THR A 298 -10.20 -21.99 5.77
CA THR A 298 -10.66 -22.23 7.15
C THR A 298 -9.65 -23.15 7.83
N PRO A 299 -9.09 -22.82 8.99
CA PRO A 299 -8.11 -23.62 9.70
C PRO A 299 -8.68 -24.99 10.15
#